data_b0f07b0e7a8e9b2264b105be7de34cbf
#
_entry.id   b0f07b0e7a8e9b2264b105be7de34cbf
#
_cell.length_a   1.000
_cell.length_b   1.000
_cell.length_c   1.000
_cell.angle_alpha   90.00
_cell.angle_beta   90.00
_cell.angle_gamma   90.00
#
_symmetry.space_group_name_H-M   'P 1'
#
loop_
_entity.id
_entity.type
_entity.pdbx_description
1 polymer ?
#
loop_
_entity_poly.entity_id
_entity_poly.type
_entity_poly.pdbx_seq_one_letter_code
_entity_poly.pdbx_strand_id
1 'polypeptide(L)'
;MKLRVVELLLVSTLPAMVLAAQGLPNIGLAIATIFAGTLAAGSANAFNMVIESDLDKLMARTAKRPIVTGLITKTNATIFATLIGILSLILFWLFTTPLATLLALMAIVFYVVVYTMALKQRTSQNIVWGGAAGCMPVLIGWAAVTNSLSMTPWAFFFVIFFWTPPHFWALAIKYKDDYAAAGTPMLPVVATKGRVLGEMWFHTILMIASSIWLISSANLPTWSMAVTIALGLVFARQLLALKEGSPEYGKVAGKIFQWSITYLSLLSVVLVAAQLLS
;
A
#
# COMPACT_ATOMS: atom_id res chain seq x y z
N MET A 1 -1.25 16.30 3.09
CA MET A 1 -1.03 14.97 2.42
C MET A 1 -0.01 14.19 3.23
N LYS A 2 -0.14 12.87 3.34
CA LYS A 2 0.87 12.03 4.02
C LYS A 2 2.00 11.76 3.03
N LEU A 3 3.20 12.30 3.26
CA LEU A 3 4.39 12.07 2.41
C LEU A 3 4.68 10.57 2.20
N ARG A 4 4.43 9.74 3.21
CA ARG A 4 4.59 8.26 3.12
C ARG A 4 3.77 7.59 2.01
N VAL A 5 2.68 8.21 1.54
CA VAL A 5 1.91 7.67 0.41
C VAL A 5 2.66 7.89 -0.89
N VAL A 6 3.39 8.99 -1.02
CA VAL A 6 4.25 9.26 -2.19
C VAL A 6 5.41 8.27 -2.25
N GLU A 7 5.98 7.90 -1.09
CA GLU A 7 7.03 6.87 -1.01
C GLU A 7 6.52 5.52 -1.55
N LEU A 8 5.31 5.10 -1.15
CA LEU A 8 4.72 3.86 -1.64
C LEU A 8 4.43 3.92 -3.15
N LEU A 9 3.94 5.07 -3.65
CA LEU A 9 3.75 5.29 -5.08
C LEU A 9 5.06 5.13 -5.86
N LEU A 10 6.15 5.75 -5.39
CA LEU A 10 7.46 5.64 -6.04
C LEU A 10 7.96 4.20 -6.06
N VAL A 11 7.87 3.51 -4.91
CA VAL A 11 8.37 2.14 -4.73
C VAL A 11 7.55 1.10 -5.49
N SER A 12 6.31 1.39 -5.87
CA SER A 12 5.43 0.45 -6.55
C SER A 12 5.16 0.82 -8.02
N THR A 13 4.85 2.08 -8.31
CA THR A 13 4.50 2.53 -9.66
C THR A 13 5.71 2.52 -10.59
N LEU A 14 6.84 3.06 -10.14
CA LEU A 14 8.01 3.21 -10.99
C LEU A 14 8.60 1.85 -11.42
N PRO A 15 8.82 0.86 -10.53
CA PRO A 15 9.23 -0.48 -10.96
C PRO A 15 8.22 -1.14 -11.89
N ALA A 16 6.92 -0.96 -11.67
CA ALA A 16 5.89 -1.49 -12.57
C ALA A 16 6.00 -0.88 -13.97
N MET A 17 6.28 0.44 -14.07
CA MET A 17 6.50 1.11 -15.37
C MET A 17 7.78 0.64 -16.05
N VAL A 18 8.87 0.40 -15.30
CA VAL A 18 10.14 -0.13 -15.83
C VAL A 18 9.94 -1.55 -16.39
N LEU A 19 9.26 -2.42 -15.66
CA LEU A 19 8.91 -3.76 -16.13
C LEU A 19 7.99 -3.71 -17.37
N ALA A 20 7.01 -2.81 -17.39
CA ALA A 20 6.08 -2.66 -18.50
C ALA A 20 6.75 -2.13 -19.78
N ALA A 21 7.71 -1.23 -19.63
CA ALA A 21 8.48 -0.66 -20.72
C ALA A 21 9.62 -1.59 -21.20
N GLN A 22 9.88 -2.69 -20.48
CA GLN A 22 11.06 -3.55 -20.69
C GLN A 22 12.38 -2.75 -20.71
N GLY A 23 12.47 -1.72 -19.88
CA GLY A 23 13.56 -0.76 -19.81
C GLY A 23 13.13 0.53 -19.13
N LEU A 24 13.81 1.64 -19.43
CA LEU A 24 13.41 2.94 -18.88
C LEU A 24 12.13 3.45 -19.57
N PRO A 25 11.06 3.75 -18.84
CA PRO A 25 9.87 4.36 -19.40
C PRO A 25 10.16 5.79 -19.89
N ASN A 26 9.31 6.32 -20.77
CA ASN A 26 9.38 7.73 -21.12
C ASN A 26 9.28 8.59 -19.85
N ILE A 27 10.25 9.51 -19.66
CA ILE A 27 10.37 10.33 -18.45
C ILE A 27 9.14 11.21 -18.24
N GLY A 28 8.61 11.80 -19.32
CA GLY A 28 7.39 12.62 -19.26
C GLY A 28 6.17 11.81 -18.79
N LEU A 29 6.02 10.58 -19.32
CA LEU A 29 4.97 9.65 -18.90
C LEU A 29 5.13 9.25 -17.42
N ALA A 30 6.35 8.95 -16.97
CA ALA A 30 6.62 8.59 -15.58
C ALA A 30 6.28 9.75 -14.62
N ILE A 31 6.72 10.96 -14.94
CA ILE A 31 6.40 12.17 -14.14
C ILE A 31 4.89 12.40 -14.10
N ALA A 32 4.20 12.36 -15.24
CA ALA A 32 2.76 12.54 -15.31
C ALA A 32 2.01 11.49 -14.49
N THR A 33 2.38 10.22 -14.60
CA THR A 33 1.76 9.12 -13.87
C THR A 33 1.93 9.27 -12.35
N ILE A 34 3.16 9.59 -11.88
CA ILE A 34 3.45 9.77 -10.45
C ILE A 34 2.74 11.01 -9.91
N PHE A 35 2.75 12.11 -10.66
CA PHE A 35 2.11 13.36 -10.24
C PHE A 35 0.59 13.19 -10.15
N ALA A 36 -0.05 12.67 -11.20
CA ALA A 36 -1.48 12.38 -11.19
C ALA A 36 -1.86 11.35 -10.11
N GLY A 37 -1.06 10.29 -9.93
CA GLY A 37 -1.23 9.31 -8.86
C GLY A 37 -1.12 9.92 -7.46
N THR A 38 -0.22 10.88 -7.27
CA THR A 38 -0.09 11.63 -6.01
C THR A 38 -1.34 12.45 -5.71
N LEU A 39 -1.93 13.09 -6.72
CA LEU A 39 -3.19 13.83 -6.58
C LEU A 39 -4.36 12.87 -6.27
N ALA A 40 -4.44 11.71 -6.95
CA ALA A 40 -5.46 10.69 -6.68
C ALA A 40 -5.39 10.21 -5.23
N ALA A 41 -4.21 9.84 -4.76
CA ALA A 41 -3.97 9.42 -3.39
C ALA A 41 -4.24 10.55 -2.38
N GLY A 42 -3.92 11.79 -2.74
CA GLY A 42 -4.24 13.00 -1.98
C GLY A 42 -5.74 13.21 -1.81
N SER A 43 -6.49 13.07 -2.91
CA SER A 43 -7.95 13.13 -2.93
C SER A 43 -8.56 12.06 -2.01
N ALA A 44 -8.20 10.80 -2.21
CA ALA A 44 -8.70 9.69 -1.41
C ALA A 44 -8.39 9.88 0.09
N ASN A 45 -7.18 10.32 0.44
CA ASN A 45 -6.82 10.62 1.84
C ASN A 45 -7.59 11.81 2.42
N ALA A 46 -7.86 12.86 1.62
CA ALA A 46 -8.64 14.00 2.08
C ALA A 46 -10.09 13.62 2.36
N PHE A 47 -10.73 12.82 1.48
CA PHE A 47 -12.05 12.25 1.75
C PHE A 47 -12.05 11.38 3.01
N ASN A 48 -11.05 10.52 3.19
CA ASN A 48 -10.92 9.73 4.41
C ASN A 48 -10.86 10.59 5.67
N MET A 49 -10.09 11.71 5.67
CA MET A 49 -10.02 12.63 6.81
C MET A 49 -11.35 13.36 7.09
N VAL A 50 -12.14 13.65 6.04
CA VAL A 50 -13.48 14.24 6.21
C VAL A 50 -14.42 13.23 6.85
N ILE A 51 -14.50 12.02 6.30
CA ILE A 51 -15.40 10.95 6.75
C ILE A 51 -15.09 10.54 8.20
N GLU A 52 -13.80 10.40 8.52
CA GLU A 52 -13.34 9.91 9.82
C GLU A 52 -13.06 11.00 10.85
N SER A 53 -13.39 12.26 10.57
CA SER A 53 -13.01 13.40 11.42
C SER A 53 -13.48 13.27 12.88
N ASP A 54 -14.59 12.62 13.14
CA ASP A 54 -15.10 12.42 14.50
C ASP A 54 -14.36 11.27 15.23
N LEU A 55 -13.97 10.21 14.51
CA LEU A 55 -13.12 9.14 15.03
C LEU A 55 -11.68 9.62 15.26
N ASP A 56 -11.19 10.47 14.41
CA ASP A 56 -9.84 11.03 14.51
C ASP A 56 -9.61 11.85 15.79
N LYS A 57 -10.67 12.38 16.39
CA LYS A 57 -10.63 13.06 17.70
C LYS A 57 -10.23 12.13 18.85
N LEU A 58 -10.61 10.84 18.74
CA LEU A 58 -10.40 9.83 19.78
C LEU A 58 -8.99 9.24 19.76
N MET A 59 -8.21 9.48 18.70
CA MET A 59 -6.88 8.90 18.52
C MET A 59 -5.80 9.95 18.69
N ALA A 60 -4.86 9.76 19.62
CA ALA A 60 -3.76 10.70 19.90
C ALA A 60 -2.97 11.08 18.62
N ARG A 61 -2.77 10.11 17.72
CA ARG A 61 -2.05 10.29 16.45
C ARG A 61 -2.75 11.22 15.46
N THR A 62 -4.08 11.31 15.48
CA THR A 62 -4.89 12.02 14.49
C THR A 62 -5.64 13.23 15.03
N ALA A 63 -5.69 13.41 16.36
CA ALA A 63 -6.37 14.52 17.03
C ALA A 63 -5.87 15.93 16.59
N LYS A 64 -4.64 16.02 16.08
CA LYS A 64 -4.05 17.28 15.58
C LYS A 64 -4.29 17.53 14.09
N ARG A 65 -5.12 16.74 13.40
CA ARG A 65 -5.44 16.96 11.98
C ARG A 65 -6.19 18.27 11.79
N PRO A 66 -5.95 19.04 10.71
CA PRO A 66 -6.57 20.35 10.48
C PRO A 66 -8.10 20.34 10.49
N ILE A 67 -8.74 19.25 10.04
CA ILE A 67 -10.20 19.11 10.08
C ILE A 67 -10.67 18.88 11.52
N VAL A 68 -9.93 18.11 12.31
CA VAL A 68 -10.25 17.81 13.72
C VAL A 68 -10.12 19.05 14.58
N THR A 69 -9.09 19.85 14.36
CA THR A 69 -8.84 21.13 15.10
C THR A 69 -9.72 22.28 14.64
N GLY A 70 -10.51 22.12 13.58
CA GLY A 70 -11.36 23.16 13.02
C GLY A 70 -10.63 24.20 12.14
N LEU A 71 -9.32 24.03 11.89
CA LEU A 71 -8.56 24.91 10.98
C LEU A 71 -9.08 24.86 9.54
N ILE A 72 -9.64 23.71 9.13
CA ILE A 72 -10.27 23.52 7.82
C ILE A 72 -11.66 22.91 8.04
N THR A 73 -12.68 23.51 7.46
CA THR A 73 -14.06 22.98 7.53
C THR A 73 -14.18 21.68 6.73
N LYS A 74 -15.10 20.80 7.12
CA LYS A 74 -15.41 19.57 6.35
C LYS A 74 -15.79 19.90 4.91
N THR A 75 -16.55 20.99 4.69
CA THR A 75 -16.97 21.44 3.34
C THR A 75 -15.77 21.82 2.48
N ASN A 76 -14.88 22.68 2.99
CA ASN A 76 -13.69 23.09 2.23
C ASN A 76 -12.76 21.91 1.92
N ALA A 77 -12.61 20.99 2.88
CA ALA A 77 -11.82 19.76 2.66
C ALA A 77 -12.46 18.85 1.60
N THR A 78 -13.80 18.74 1.56
CA THR A 78 -14.51 17.97 0.54
C THR A 78 -14.36 18.60 -0.84
N ILE A 79 -14.52 19.92 -0.96
CA ILE A 79 -14.30 20.64 -2.22
C ILE A 79 -12.87 20.42 -2.70
N PHE A 80 -11.89 20.61 -1.83
CA PHE A 80 -10.49 20.37 -2.16
C PHE A 80 -10.25 18.94 -2.64
N ALA A 81 -10.76 17.92 -1.91
CA ALA A 81 -10.62 16.53 -2.26
C ALA A 81 -11.21 16.22 -3.64
N THR A 82 -12.40 16.78 -3.92
CA THR A 82 -13.08 16.62 -5.21
C THR A 82 -12.27 17.25 -6.35
N LEU A 83 -11.83 18.49 -6.17
CA LEU A 83 -11.08 19.22 -7.22
C LEU A 83 -9.76 18.53 -7.57
N ILE A 84 -8.98 18.10 -6.57
CA ILE A 84 -7.71 17.40 -6.86
C ILE A 84 -7.95 16.00 -7.42
N GLY A 85 -9.06 15.34 -7.08
CA GLY A 85 -9.46 14.07 -7.66
C GLY A 85 -9.82 14.21 -9.15
N ILE A 86 -10.65 15.20 -9.49
CA ILE A 86 -10.98 15.51 -10.89
C ILE A 86 -9.73 15.88 -11.67
N LEU A 87 -8.89 16.76 -11.13
CA LEU A 87 -7.63 17.15 -11.76
C LEU A 87 -6.73 15.93 -12.02
N SER A 88 -6.62 15.03 -11.04
CA SER A 88 -5.89 13.77 -11.21
C SER A 88 -6.39 12.96 -12.40
N LEU A 89 -7.70 12.75 -12.52
CA LEU A 89 -8.30 11.97 -13.60
C LEU A 89 -8.13 12.64 -14.96
N ILE A 90 -8.22 13.97 -15.02
CA ILE A 90 -7.93 14.74 -16.24
C ILE A 90 -6.48 14.55 -16.66
N LEU A 91 -5.53 14.63 -15.72
CA LEU A 91 -4.12 14.42 -16.02
C LEU A 91 -3.83 12.98 -16.48
N PHE A 92 -4.43 11.96 -15.83
CA PHE A 92 -4.32 10.59 -16.31
C PHE A 92 -4.86 10.45 -17.73
N TRP A 93 -6.03 11.01 -18.00
CA TRP A 93 -6.66 10.93 -19.32
C TRP A 93 -5.83 11.59 -20.43
N LEU A 94 -5.25 12.76 -20.15
CA LEU A 94 -4.50 13.54 -21.14
C LEU A 94 -3.07 13.01 -21.38
N PHE A 95 -2.44 12.45 -20.36
CA PHE A 95 -1.00 12.12 -20.41
C PHE A 95 -0.67 10.64 -20.29
N THR A 96 -1.68 9.79 -20.05
CA THR A 96 -1.49 8.34 -19.94
C THR A 96 -2.52 7.60 -20.81
N THR A 97 -3.05 6.48 -20.33
CA THR A 97 -3.98 5.64 -21.07
C THR A 97 -5.39 5.64 -20.45
N PRO A 98 -6.44 5.36 -21.24
CA PRO A 98 -7.80 5.21 -20.69
C PRO A 98 -7.89 4.16 -19.58
N LEU A 99 -7.15 3.05 -19.71
CA LEU A 99 -7.13 1.99 -18.68
C LEU A 99 -6.51 2.50 -17.37
N ALA A 100 -5.38 3.22 -17.44
CA ALA A 100 -4.77 3.81 -16.24
C ALA A 100 -5.70 4.80 -15.55
N THR A 101 -6.43 5.61 -16.33
CA THR A 101 -7.44 6.56 -15.81
C THR A 101 -8.57 5.82 -15.09
N LEU A 102 -9.11 4.75 -15.71
CA LEU A 102 -10.15 3.93 -15.10
C LEU A 102 -9.68 3.29 -13.79
N LEU A 103 -8.47 2.73 -13.78
CA LEU A 103 -7.87 2.12 -12.59
C LEU A 103 -7.63 3.16 -11.49
N ALA A 104 -7.23 4.39 -11.82
CA ALA A 104 -7.08 5.48 -10.84
C ALA A 104 -8.44 5.88 -10.23
N LEU A 105 -9.50 5.99 -11.05
CA LEU A 105 -10.85 6.21 -10.56
C LEU A 105 -11.30 5.09 -9.63
N MET A 106 -11.11 3.83 -10.04
CA MET A 106 -11.45 2.66 -9.22
C MET A 106 -10.68 2.65 -7.89
N ALA A 107 -9.42 3.06 -7.89
CA ALA A 107 -8.61 3.16 -6.66
C ALA A 107 -9.18 4.19 -5.69
N ILE A 108 -9.56 5.38 -6.16
CA ILE A 108 -10.18 6.43 -5.34
C ILE A 108 -11.51 5.92 -4.76
N VAL A 109 -12.39 5.40 -5.62
CA VAL A 109 -13.72 4.90 -5.20
C VAL A 109 -13.58 3.74 -4.22
N PHE A 110 -12.72 2.76 -4.50
CA PHE A 110 -12.50 1.64 -3.62
C PHE A 110 -11.98 2.08 -2.24
N TYR A 111 -11.00 2.98 -2.21
CA TYR A 111 -10.45 3.47 -0.95
C TYR A 111 -11.47 4.26 -0.14
N VAL A 112 -12.26 5.12 -0.78
CA VAL A 112 -13.24 5.97 -0.09
C VAL A 112 -14.47 5.17 0.31
N VAL A 113 -15.12 4.51 -0.64
CA VAL A 113 -16.41 3.86 -0.42
C VAL A 113 -16.23 2.49 0.24
N VAL A 114 -15.42 1.61 -0.36
CA VAL A 114 -15.31 0.23 0.12
C VAL A 114 -14.47 0.18 1.40
N TYR A 115 -13.26 0.72 1.40
CA TYR A 115 -12.41 0.63 2.58
C TYR A 115 -12.86 1.56 3.70
N THR A 116 -12.94 2.88 3.45
CA THR A 116 -13.19 3.86 4.53
C THR A 116 -14.60 3.76 5.08
N MET A 117 -15.62 3.70 4.21
CA MET A 117 -17.03 3.73 4.66
C MET A 117 -17.56 2.34 5.02
N ALA A 118 -17.19 1.29 4.27
CA ALA A 118 -17.79 -0.03 4.46
C ALA A 118 -16.97 -0.97 5.35
N LEU A 119 -15.65 -1.09 5.17
CA LEU A 119 -14.85 -2.15 5.81
C LEU A 119 -14.21 -1.74 7.13
N LYS A 120 -13.65 -0.55 7.21
CA LYS A 120 -12.71 -0.16 8.27
C LYS A 120 -13.29 -0.28 9.69
N GLN A 121 -14.57 0.01 9.86
CA GLN A 121 -15.27 -0.04 11.15
C GLN A 121 -16.03 -1.34 11.40
N ARG A 122 -16.13 -2.23 10.40
CA ARG A 122 -17.05 -3.38 10.45
C ARG A 122 -16.36 -4.73 10.51
N THR A 123 -15.09 -4.81 10.13
CA THR A 123 -14.38 -6.10 10.08
C THR A 123 -12.95 -6.01 10.56
N SER A 124 -12.47 -7.06 11.22
CA SER A 124 -11.06 -7.21 11.60
C SER A 124 -10.15 -7.50 10.41
N GLN A 125 -10.74 -7.89 9.27
CA GLN A 125 -10.02 -8.11 8.00
C GLN A 125 -9.98 -6.84 7.14
N ASN A 126 -10.29 -5.67 7.72
CA ASN A 126 -10.30 -4.39 7.03
C ASN A 126 -8.98 -4.06 6.32
N ILE A 127 -7.85 -4.46 6.91
CA ILE A 127 -6.51 -4.26 6.34
C ILE A 127 -6.27 -5.18 5.14
N VAL A 128 -6.76 -6.42 5.18
CA VAL A 128 -6.59 -7.37 4.06
C VAL A 128 -7.30 -6.83 2.82
N TRP A 129 -8.60 -6.62 2.92
CA TRP A 129 -9.39 -6.16 1.77
C TRP A 129 -9.10 -4.70 1.40
N GLY A 130 -8.93 -3.82 2.40
CA GLY A 130 -8.57 -2.42 2.18
C GLY A 130 -7.17 -2.25 1.58
N GLY A 131 -6.28 -3.22 1.80
CA GLY A 131 -4.95 -3.26 1.22
C GLY A 131 -4.94 -3.24 -0.31
N ALA A 132 -6.00 -3.75 -0.95
CA ALA A 132 -6.14 -3.73 -2.41
C ALA A 132 -6.01 -2.31 -3.00
N ALA A 133 -6.50 -1.27 -2.30
CA ALA A 133 -6.31 0.12 -2.73
C ALA A 133 -4.83 0.50 -2.81
N GLY A 134 -4.00 0.02 -1.87
CA GLY A 134 -2.55 0.25 -1.84
C GLY A 134 -1.79 -0.48 -2.94
N CYS A 135 -2.39 -1.49 -3.57
CA CYS A 135 -1.80 -2.25 -4.68
C CYS A 135 -2.09 -1.63 -6.05
N MET A 136 -3.12 -0.79 -6.16
CA MET A 136 -3.54 -0.18 -7.43
C MET A 136 -2.45 0.61 -8.15
N PRO A 137 -1.50 1.28 -7.48
CA PRO A 137 -0.40 1.98 -8.14
C PRO A 137 0.43 1.11 -9.09
N VAL A 138 0.58 -0.19 -8.80
CA VAL A 138 1.24 -1.16 -9.70
C VAL A 138 0.48 -1.31 -11.01
N LEU A 139 -0.83 -1.57 -10.92
CA LEU A 139 -1.68 -1.76 -12.10
C LEU A 139 -1.79 -0.47 -12.91
N ILE A 140 -1.88 0.68 -12.24
CA ILE A 140 -1.92 2.00 -12.88
C ILE A 140 -0.61 2.28 -13.62
N GLY A 141 0.54 2.05 -12.97
CA GLY A 141 1.85 2.26 -13.59
C GLY A 141 2.08 1.37 -14.81
N TRP A 142 1.70 0.10 -14.73
CA TRP A 142 1.75 -0.82 -15.86
C TRP A 142 0.83 -0.38 -17.00
N ALA A 143 -0.43 -0.11 -16.68
CA ALA A 143 -1.43 0.31 -17.66
C ALA A 143 -1.09 1.66 -18.32
N ALA A 144 -0.44 2.57 -17.60
CA ALA A 144 0.01 3.84 -18.14
C ALA A 144 1.01 3.66 -19.32
N VAL A 145 1.80 2.58 -19.30
CA VAL A 145 2.76 2.26 -20.36
C VAL A 145 2.12 1.43 -21.49
N THR A 146 1.32 0.42 -21.13
CA THR A 146 0.91 -0.63 -22.08
C THR A 146 -0.56 -0.56 -22.50
N ASN A 147 -1.39 0.23 -21.83
CA ASN A 147 -2.86 0.22 -21.95
C ASN A 147 -3.48 -1.18 -21.82
N SER A 148 -2.83 -2.07 -21.09
CA SER A 148 -3.27 -3.45 -20.89
C SER A 148 -2.83 -3.97 -19.51
N LEU A 149 -3.28 -5.17 -19.14
CA LEU A 149 -2.82 -5.88 -17.95
C LEU A 149 -2.41 -7.29 -18.36
N SER A 150 -1.23 -7.71 -17.94
CA SER A 150 -0.70 -9.08 -18.09
C SER A 150 -0.58 -9.77 -16.73
N MET A 151 0.01 -10.97 -16.69
CA MET A 151 0.25 -11.69 -15.43
C MET A 151 1.24 -10.97 -14.51
N THR A 152 2.23 -10.28 -15.06
CA THR A 152 3.30 -9.61 -14.28
C THR A 152 2.78 -8.52 -13.34
N PRO A 153 1.96 -7.54 -13.79
CA PRO A 153 1.41 -6.54 -12.86
C PRO A 153 0.47 -7.15 -11.82
N TRP A 154 -0.24 -8.25 -12.12
CA TRP A 154 -1.03 -8.96 -11.13
C TRP A 154 -0.15 -9.67 -10.09
N ALA A 155 0.95 -10.30 -10.51
CA ALA A 155 1.90 -10.87 -9.56
C ALA A 155 2.46 -9.79 -8.61
N PHE A 156 2.82 -8.62 -9.12
CA PHE A 156 3.30 -7.51 -8.29
C PHE A 156 2.19 -6.92 -7.40
N PHE A 157 0.97 -6.81 -7.91
CA PHE A 157 -0.20 -6.47 -7.10
C PHE A 157 -0.33 -7.41 -5.90
N PHE A 158 -0.24 -8.73 -6.10
CA PHE A 158 -0.35 -9.71 -5.02
C PHE A 158 0.84 -9.68 -4.05
N VAL A 159 2.04 -9.32 -4.49
CA VAL A 159 3.15 -9.05 -3.57
C VAL A 159 2.76 -7.99 -2.54
N ILE A 160 2.25 -6.83 -2.99
CA ILE A 160 1.87 -5.72 -2.12
C ILE A 160 0.62 -6.07 -1.31
N PHE A 161 -0.33 -6.78 -1.91
CA PHE A 161 -1.55 -7.22 -1.24
C PHE A 161 -1.23 -8.10 -0.03
N PHE A 162 -0.38 -9.10 -0.19
CA PHE A 162 0.02 -10.00 0.89
C PHE A 162 1.07 -9.38 1.82
N TRP A 163 1.83 -8.37 1.38
CA TRP A 163 2.73 -7.58 2.21
C TRP A 163 1.96 -6.67 3.19
N THR A 164 0.79 -6.17 2.79
CA THR A 164 0.02 -5.19 3.54
C THR A 164 -0.40 -5.67 4.93
N PRO A 165 -0.95 -6.89 5.14
CA PRO A 165 -1.38 -7.34 6.47
C PRO A 165 -0.23 -7.47 7.48
N PRO A 166 0.87 -8.18 7.21
CA PRO A 166 1.99 -8.24 8.16
C PRO A 166 2.57 -6.87 8.52
N HIS A 167 2.65 -5.95 7.54
CA HIS A 167 3.11 -4.59 7.75
C HIS A 167 2.19 -3.81 8.72
N PHE A 168 0.89 -3.76 8.40
CA PHE A 168 -0.06 -2.97 9.20
C PHE A 168 -0.40 -3.62 10.54
N TRP A 169 -0.43 -4.95 10.65
CA TRP A 169 -0.66 -5.59 11.94
C TRP A 169 0.54 -5.44 12.86
N ALA A 170 1.76 -5.45 12.34
CA ALA A 170 2.95 -5.10 13.13
C ALA A 170 2.85 -3.68 13.70
N LEU A 171 2.36 -2.70 12.89
CA LEU A 171 2.09 -1.35 13.36
C LEU A 171 0.93 -1.30 14.36
N ALA A 172 -0.14 -2.05 14.10
CA ALA A 172 -1.33 -2.07 14.97
C ALA A 172 -1.06 -2.68 16.34
N ILE A 173 -0.11 -3.61 16.47
CA ILE A 173 0.37 -4.10 17.76
C ILE A 173 0.93 -2.94 18.59
N LYS A 174 1.69 -2.02 17.99
CA LYS A 174 2.27 -0.85 18.67
C LYS A 174 1.22 0.17 19.10
N TYR A 175 0.15 0.36 18.31
CA TYR A 175 -0.91 1.34 18.54
C TYR A 175 -2.24 0.70 18.94
N LYS A 176 -2.16 -0.45 19.63
CA LYS A 176 -3.33 -1.26 20.00
C LYS A 176 -4.36 -0.46 20.79
N ASP A 177 -3.91 0.30 21.77
CA ASP A 177 -4.77 1.08 22.67
C ASP A 177 -5.48 2.23 21.96
N ASP A 178 -4.79 2.90 21.03
CA ASP A 178 -5.38 3.95 20.18
C ASP A 178 -6.52 3.40 19.31
N TYR A 179 -6.31 2.21 18.70
CA TYR A 179 -7.33 1.58 17.87
C TYR A 179 -8.51 1.06 18.70
N ALA A 180 -8.24 0.55 19.89
CA ALA A 180 -9.29 0.12 20.83
C ALA A 180 -10.13 1.31 21.30
N ALA A 181 -9.51 2.43 21.66
CA ALA A 181 -10.20 3.66 22.08
C ALA A 181 -11.10 4.24 20.95
N ALA A 182 -10.69 4.10 19.69
CA ALA A 182 -11.47 4.52 18.52
C ALA A 182 -12.52 3.48 18.09
N GLY A 183 -12.66 2.34 18.78
CA GLY A 183 -13.58 1.26 18.40
C GLY A 183 -13.26 0.61 17.05
N THR A 184 -12.04 0.81 16.53
CA THR A 184 -11.63 0.24 15.24
C THR A 184 -11.19 -1.21 15.42
N PRO A 185 -11.87 -2.20 14.82
CA PRO A 185 -11.62 -3.62 15.09
C PRO A 185 -10.40 -4.15 14.33
N MET A 186 -9.23 -3.56 14.55
CA MET A 186 -7.98 -4.08 13.98
C MET A 186 -7.71 -5.49 14.54
N LEU A 187 -7.22 -6.41 13.72
CA LEU A 187 -6.99 -7.80 14.13
C LEU A 187 -6.22 -7.93 15.48
N PRO A 188 -5.11 -7.17 15.72
CA PRO A 188 -4.43 -7.21 17.01
C PRO A 188 -5.24 -6.68 18.20
N VAL A 189 -6.34 -5.97 17.97
CA VAL A 189 -7.24 -5.46 19.01
C VAL A 189 -8.22 -6.54 19.46
N VAL A 190 -8.80 -7.28 18.50
CA VAL A 190 -9.95 -8.19 18.72
C VAL A 190 -9.59 -9.67 18.74
N ALA A 191 -8.37 -10.04 18.29
CA ALA A 191 -7.94 -11.44 18.21
C ALA A 191 -6.82 -11.75 19.20
N THR A 192 -6.63 -13.05 19.47
CA THR A 192 -5.50 -13.56 20.26
C THR A 192 -4.19 -13.33 19.53
N LYS A 193 -3.09 -13.21 20.27
CA LYS A 193 -1.73 -13.05 19.69
C LYS A 193 -1.37 -14.22 18.76
N GLY A 194 -1.76 -15.45 19.13
CA GLY A 194 -1.53 -16.64 18.29
C GLY A 194 -2.25 -16.54 16.95
N ARG A 195 -3.51 -16.08 16.91
CA ARG A 195 -4.24 -15.85 15.66
C ARG A 195 -3.58 -14.76 14.82
N VAL A 196 -3.20 -13.64 15.42
CA VAL A 196 -2.50 -12.55 14.72
C VAL A 196 -1.23 -13.08 14.08
N LEU A 197 -0.43 -13.86 14.82
CA LEU A 197 0.82 -14.44 14.31
C LEU A 197 0.55 -15.43 13.16
N GLY A 198 -0.45 -16.28 13.28
CA GLY A 198 -0.84 -17.23 12.22
C GLY A 198 -1.25 -16.53 10.94
N GLU A 199 -2.07 -15.48 11.03
CA GLU A 199 -2.48 -14.66 9.88
C GLU A 199 -1.27 -13.91 9.26
N MET A 200 -0.36 -13.38 10.09
CA MET A 200 0.88 -12.76 9.59
C MET A 200 1.75 -13.77 8.82
N TRP A 201 1.88 -15.01 9.32
CA TRP A 201 2.59 -16.09 8.63
C TRP A 201 1.95 -16.46 7.31
N PHE A 202 0.63 -16.65 7.28
CA PHE A 202 -0.12 -16.96 6.08
C PHE A 202 0.16 -15.93 4.97
N HIS A 203 0.01 -14.65 5.29
CA HIS A 203 0.24 -13.58 4.32
C HIS A 203 1.73 -13.44 3.94
N THR A 204 2.66 -13.68 4.85
CA THR A 204 4.10 -13.66 4.55
C THR A 204 4.50 -14.76 3.56
N ILE A 205 3.97 -15.97 3.73
CA ILE A 205 4.21 -17.09 2.80
C ILE A 205 3.67 -16.74 1.41
N LEU A 206 2.44 -16.22 1.32
CA LEU A 206 1.85 -15.81 0.06
C LEU A 206 2.58 -14.62 -0.58
N MET A 207 3.09 -13.68 0.22
CA MET A 207 3.93 -12.57 -0.25
C MET A 207 5.21 -13.10 -0.92
N ILE A 208 5.90 -14.04 -0.28
CA ILE A 208 7.13 -14.66 -0.83
C ILE A 208 6.79 -15.42 -2.13
N ALA A 209 5.73 -16.22 -2.12
CA ALA A 209 5.28 -16.95 -3.31
C ALA A 209 4.93 -16.01 -4.47
N SER A 210 4.22 -14.91 -4.17
CA SER A 210 3.90 -13.88 -5.17
C SER A 210 5.13 -13.16 -5.70
N SER A 211 6.16 -12.96 -4.86
CA SER A 211 7.42 -12.35 -5.29
C SER A 211 8.22 -13.28 -6.23
N ILE A 212 8.21 -14.58 -5.96
CA ILE A 212 8.78 -15.59 -6.87
C ILE A 212 8.01 -15.62 -8.19
N TRP A 213 6.68 -15.61 -8.13
CA TRP A 213 5.83 -15.53 -9.32
C TRP A 213 6.11 -14.25 -10.13
N LEU A 214 6.28 -13.10 -9.48
CA LEU A 214 6.61 -11.84 -10.15
C LEU A 214 7.91 -11.95 -10.95
N ILE A 215 8.99 -12.44 -10.33
CA ILE A 215 10.30 -12.61 -11.00
C ILE A 215 10.16 -13.55 -12.21
N SER A 216 9.44 -14.67 -12.04
CA SER A 216 9.21 -15.65 -13.11
C SER A 216 8.37 -15.09 -14.25
N SER A 217 7.26 -14.37 -13.95
CA SER A 217 6.35 -13.83 -14.96
C SER A 217 6.96 -12.67 -15.75
N ALA A 218 7.93 -11.98 -15.15
CA ALA A 218 8.67 -10.89 -15.79
C ALA A 218 9.92 -11.39 -16.56
N ASN A 219 10.20 -12.71 -16.55
CA ASN A 219 11.37 -13.33 -17.16
C ASN A 219 12.70 -12.68 -16.74
N LEU A 220 12.81 -12.28 -15.47
CA LEU A 220 14.00 -11.61 -14.95
C LEU A 220 15.15 -12.60 -14.69
N PRO A 221 16.41 -12.13 -14.69
CA PRO A 221 17.58 -12.98 -14.50
C PRO A 221 17.54 -13.79 -13.19
N THR A 222 18.16 -14.98 -13.16
CA THR A 222 18.13 -15.92 -12.03
C THR A 222 18.71 -15.35 -10.73
N TRP A 223 19.68 -14.43 -10.80
CA TRP A 223 20.21 -13.75 -9.62
C TRP A 223 19.14 -12.95 -8.86
N SER A 224 18.20 -12.34 -9.59
CA SER A 224 17.09 -11.57 -8.97
C SER A 224 16.15 -12.50 -8.18
N MET A 225 15.95 -13.73 -8.66
CA MET A 225 15.20 -14.76 -7.94
C MET A 225 15.90 -15.12 -6.61
N ALA A 226 17.21 -15.36 -6.65
CA ALA A 226 17.98 -15.70 -5.46
C ALA A 226 17.94 -14.58 -4.40
N VAL A 227 18.10 -13.31 -4.83
CA VAL A 227 17.99 -12.15 -3.94
C VAL A 227 16.59 -12.02 -3.37
N THR A 228 15.55 -12.17 -4.19
CA THR A 228 14.14 -12.09 -3.76
C THR A 228 13.81 -13.15 -2.69
N ILE A 229 14.26 -14.39 -2.89
CA ILE A 229 14.10 -15.46 -1.89
C ILE A 229 14.85 -15.11 -0.60
N ALA A 230 16.10 -14.62 -0.68
CA ALA A 230 16.87 -14.22 0.49
C ALA A 230 16.16 -13.12 1.28
N LEU A 231 15.61 -12.09 0.62
CA LEU A 231 14.83 -11.03 1.26
C LEU A 231 13.59 -11.60 1.99
N GLY A 232 12.87 -12.53 1.34
CA GLY A 232 11.73 -13.22 1.93
C GLY A 232 12.10 -14.05 3.16
N LEU A 233 13.21 -14.78 3.12
CA LEU A 233 13.71 -15.56 4.25
C LEU A 233 14.11 -14.66 5.43
N VAL A 234 14.74 -13.51 5.18
CA VAL A 234 15.05 -12.55 6.24
C VAL A 234 13.76 -11.99 6.85
N PHE A 235 12.73 -11.71 6.04
CA PHE A 235 11.42 -11.30 6.58
C PHE A 235 10.80 -12.39 7.46
N ALA A 236 10.78 -13.63 6.99
CA ALA A 236 10.29 -14.78 7.74
C ALA A 236 11.04 -14.98 9.07
N ARG A 237 12.37 -14.80 9.07
CA ARG A 237 13.19 -14.84 10.30
C ARG A 237 12.80 -13.77 11.31
N GLN A 238 12.46 -12.54 10.85
CA GLN A 238 11.97 -11.50 11.76
C GLN A 238 10.64 -11.91 12.40
N LEU A 239 9.76 -12.57 11.64
CA LEU A 239 8.48 -13.03 12.14
C LEU A 239 8.63 -14.17 13.16
N LEU A 240 9.61 -15.07 13.02
CA LEU A 240 9.95 -16.10 14.02
C LEU A 240 10.31 -15.52 15.39
N ALA A 241 10.82 -14.29 15.44
CA ALA A 241 11.14 -13.61 16.69
C ALA A 241 9.90 -13.08 17.45
N LEU A 242 8.73 -13.01 16.78
CA LEU A 242 7.48 -12.51 17.35
C LEU A 242 6.82 -13.64 18.16
N LYS A 243 7.24 -13.79 19.42
CA LYS A 243 6.73 -14.85 20.31
C LYS A 243 5.65 -14.32 21.24
N GLU A 244 4.56 -15.08 21.36
CA GLU A 244 3.50 -14.82 22.33
C GLU A 244 4.07 -14.88 23.77
N GLY A 245 3.67 -13.93 24.62
CA GLY A 245 4.16 -13.85 26.00
C GLY A 245 5.54 -13.20 26.19
N SER A 246 6.26 -12.88 25.11
CA SER A 246 7.53 -12.16 25.22
C SER A 246 7.32 -10.74 25.72
N PRO A 247 8.10 -10.24 26.71
CA PRO A 247 8.07 -8.84 27.13
C PRO A 247 8.50 -7.88 26.01
N GLU A 248 9.23 -8.37 25.00
CA GLU A 248 9.67 -7.59 23.85
C GLU A 248 8.69 -7.63 22.66
N TYR A 249 7.48 -8.20 22.81
CA TYR A 249 6.51 -8.41 21.73
C TYR A 249 6.28 -7.14 20.88
N GLY A 250 6.02 -5.99 21.52
CA GLY A 250 5.82 -4.72 20.83
C GLY A 250 7.08 -4.18 20.12
N LYS A 251 8.27 -4.40 20.72
CA LYS A 251 9.55 -4.00 20.12
C LYS A 251 9.88 -4.85 18.89
N VAL A 252 9.63 -6.15 18.95
CA VAL A 252 9.80 -7.06 17.80
C VAL A 252 8.81 -6.69 16.69
N ALA A 253 7.55 -6.42 17.01
CA ALA A 253 6.58 -5.93 16.04
C ALA A 253 7.04 -4.64 15.34
N GLY A 254 7.64 -3.70 16.10
CA GLY A 254 8.24 -2.50 15.53
C GLY A 254 9.38 -2.79 14.55
N LYS A 255 10.23 -3.81 14.82
CA LYS A 255 11.27 -4.25 13.88
C LYS A 255 10.69 -4.89 12.62
N ILE A 256 9.64 -5.70 12.75
CA ILE A 256 8.93 -6.30 11.61
C ILE A 256 8.34 -5.19 10.72
N PHE A 257 7.68 -4.20 11.32
CA PHE A 257 7.18 -3.03 10.60
C PHE A 257 8.28 -2.32 9.81
N GLN A 258 9.43 -2.05 10.43
CA GLN A 258 10.55 -1.39 9.75
C GLN A 258 11.13 -2.27 8.63
N TRP A 259 11.30 -3.58 8.91
CA TRP A 259 11.83 -4.50 7.92
C TRP A 259 10.89 -4.71 6.73
N SER A 260 9.58 -4.62 6.93
CA SER A 260 8.61 -4.71 5.84
C SER A 260 8.79 -3.59 4.80
N ILE A 261 9.09 -2.37 5.26
CA ILE A 261 9.41 -1.24 4.38
C ILE A 261 10.71 -1.52 3.61
N THR A 262 11.76 -1.96 4.32
CA THR A 262 13.05 -2.33 3.71
C THR A 262 12.88 -3.42 2.66
N TYR A 263 12.08 -4.46 2.95
CA TYR A 263 11.78 -5.54 2.01
C TYR A 263 11.20 -5.01 0.69
N LEU A 264 10.15 -4.21 0.75
CA LEU A 264 9.49 -3.70 -0.46
C LEU A 264 10.41 -2.74 -1.24
N SER A 265 11.19 -1.90 -0.54
CA SER A 265 12.15 -1.00 -1.17
C SER A 265 13.27 -1.75 -1.88
N LEU A 266 13.85 -2.77 -1.23
CA LEU A 266 14.91 -3.57 -1.83
C LEU A 266 14.39 -4.43 -2.98
N LEU A 267 13.19 -5.02 -2.86
CA LEU A 267 12.56 -5.73 -3.96
C LEU A 267 12.37 -4.82 -5.17
N SER A 268 11.92 -3.58 -4.96
CA SER A 268 11.76 -2.58 -6.04
C SER A 268 13.07 -2.26 -6.74
N VAL A 269 14.16 -2.11 -5.97
CA VAL A 269 15.52 -1.93 -6.54
C VAL A 269 15.94 -3.16 -7.34
N VAL A 270 15.70 -4.37 -6.82
CA VAL A 270 16.00 -5.62 -7.53
C VAL A 270 15.24 -5.71 -8.85
N LEU A 271 13.94 -5.38 -8.88
CA LEU A 271 13.13 -5.40 -10.10
C LEU A 271 13.68 -4.45 -11.16
N VAL A 272 13.98 -3.21 -10.77
CA VAL A 272 14.53 -2.20 -11.69
C VAL A 272 15.91 -2.63 -12.20
N ALA A 273 16.81 -3.01 -11.29
CA ALA A 273 18.16 -3.44 -11.66
C ALA A 273 18.14 -4.69 -12.55
N ALA A 274 17.30 -5.68 -12.23
CA ALA A 274 17.19 -6.90 -13.02
C ALA A 274 16.66 -6.62 -14.42
N GLN A 275 15.69 -5.71 -14.57
CA GLN A 275 15.14 -5.34 -15.87
C GLN A 275 16.14 -4.53 -16.72
N LEU A 276 16.97 -3.68 -16.10
CA LEU A 276 17.92 -2.84 -16.83
C LEU A 276 19.25 -3.57 -17.17
N LEU A 277 19.54 -4.69 -16.49
CA LEU A 277 20.75 -5.51 -16.69
C LEU A 277 20.47 -6.81 -17.45
N SER A 278 19.20 -7.03 -17.90
CA SER A 278 18.78 -8.20 -18.68
C SER A 278 18.96 -7.99 -20.24
#